data_19d63ec8cfd77cfc5249566d5b8ad47b
#
_entry.id   19d63ec8cfd77cfc5249566d5b8ad47b
#
_cell.length_a   1.000
_cell.length_b   1.000
_cell.length_c   1.000
_cell.angle_alpha   90.00
_cell.angle_beta   90.00
_cell.angle_gamma   90.00
#
_symmetry.space_group_name_H-M   'P 1'
#
loop_
_entity.id
_entity.type
_entity.pdbx_description
1 polymer ?
#
loop_
_entity_poly.entity_id
_entity_poly.type
_entity_poly.pdbx_seq_one_letter_code
_entity_poly.pdbx_strand_id
1 'polypeptide(L)'
;MTTALLTHPDCAGHLTPPGHPEQVARLDAVLSALDGADLVRVTAPLAAEDDLLRVHPRAYLDSIRAASPAEGWAALDPDTYLSPGSVAAAFRGAGAAIRAVDMVMAGEAANAFCATRPPGHHAERETAMGFCFFGNVAAAAMHALDHHGLSRVAIVDFDVHHGNGTQNLVEDDPRVLFCSSHQMPLYPGTGEPADTGPHDTVVNVALPGGADGRMFRAAMEREVLPRVDAFAPELILISAGFDAHADDPLAGLRLTEADFAWITGRLCDLATAHSGGKVVSCLEGGYDLEALGRSARAHVDVLIERGTGG
;
A
#
# COMPACT_ATOMS: atom_id res chain seq x y z
N MET A 1 -11.48 2.79 20.19
CA MET A 1 -10.34 3.63 19.75
C MET A 1 -10.66 4.23 18.39
N THR A 2 -9.91 5.21 17.90
CA THR A 2 -10.19 5.91 16.63
C THR A 2 -9.29 5.41 15.51
N THR A 3 -9.71 5.67 14.27
CA THR A 3 -8.88 5.43 13.07
C THR A 3 -8.03 6.67 12.78
N ALA A 4 -6.73 6.49 12.54
CA ALA A 4 -5.83 7.57 12.15
C ALA A 4 -5.79 7.74 10.62
N LEU A 5 -5.78 9.00 10.14
CA LEU A 5 -5.52 9.37 8.76
C LEU A 5 -4.20 10.12 8.69
N LEU A 6 -3.19 9.55 8.05
CA LEU A 6 -1.88 10.17 7.89
C LEU A 6 -1.73 10.74 6.48
N THR A 7 -1.36 12.00 6.38
CA THR A 7 -1.09 12.69 5.09
C THR A 7 -0.14 13.87 5.33
N HIS A 8 0.40 14.43 4.24
CA HIS A 8 1.23 15.65 4.31
C HIS A 8 1.10 16.48 3.02
N PRO A 9 1.12 17.83 3.10
CA PRO A 9 1.11 18.69 1.91
C PRO A 9 2.26 18.43 0.93
N ASP A 10 3.43 17.97 1.39
CA ASP A 10 4.56 17.61 0.51
C ASP A 10 4.18 16.55 -0.52
N CYS A 11 3.19 15.68 -0.24
CA CYS A 11 2.70 14.69 -1.20
C CYS A 11 2.09 15.33 -2.47
N ALA A 12 1.56 16.55 -2.37
CA ALA A 12 1.11 17.33 -3.53
C ALA A 12 2.28 17.95 -4.31
N GLY A 13 3.48 18.00 -3.72
CA GLY A 13 4.70 18.48 -4.37
C GLY A 13 5.33 17.49 -5.37
N HIS A 14 4.90 16.22 -5.34
CA HIS A 14 5.26 15.24 -6.37
C HIS A 14 4.43 15.52 -7.63
N LEU A 15 5.03 16.25 -8.57
CA LEU A 15 4.40 16.60 -9.84
C LEU A 15 4.84 15.61 -10.93
N THR A 16 3.89 15.14 -11.70
CA THR A 16 4.12 14.26 -12.85
C THR A 16 3.84 15.01 -14.16
N PRO A 17 4.34 14.54 -15.32
CA PRO A 17 4.07 15.17 -16.59
C PRO A 17 2.56 15.31 -16.87
N PRO A 18 2.12 16.31 -17.65
CA PRO A 18 0.72 16.48 -18.01
C PRO A 18 0.13 15.22 -18.67
N GLY A 19 -1.04 14.77 -18.18
CA GLY A 19 -1.70 13.57 -18.66
C GLY A 19 -1.22 12.27 -18.01
N HIS A 20 -0.26 12.34 -17.10
CA HIS A 20 0.18 11.18 -16.33
C HIS A 20 -0.94 10.68 -15.40
N PRO A 21 -1.22 9.37 -15.32
CA PRO A 21 -2.31 8.85 -14.49
C PRO A 21 -2.05 9.06 -12.98
N GLU A 22 -0.82 8.87 -12.53
CA GLU A 22 -0.42 9.16 -11.14
C GLU A 22 -0.22 10.68 -10.98
N GLN A 23 -1.29 11.42 -10.67
CA GLN A 23 -1.36 12.86 -10.60
C GLN A 23 -1.78 13.36 -9.22
N VAL A 24 -1.50 14.64 -8.93
CA VAL A 24 -1.83 15.26 -7.62
C VAL A 24 -3.32 15.14 -7.29
N ALA A 25 -4.20 15.28 -8.29
CA ALA A 25 -5.65 15.19 -8.11
C ALA A 25 -6.13 13.85 -7.48
N ARG A 26 -5.33 12.80 -7.55
CA ARG A 26 -5.63 11.52 -6.85
C ARG A 26 -5.72 11.73 -5.33
N LEU A 27 -4.75 12.45 -4.76
CA LEU A 27 -4.74 12.74 -3.33
C LEU A 27 -5.91 13.64 -2.94
N ASP A 28 -6.21 14.65 -3.75
CA ASP A 28 -7.34 15.56 -3.52
C ASP A 28 -8.68 14.80 -3.54
N ALA A 29 -8.85 13.83 -4.48
CA ALA A 29 -10.04 13.00 -4.57
C ALA A 29 -10.23 12.15 -3.30
N VAL A 30 -9.16 11.51 -2.82
CA VAL A 30 -9.20 10.70 -1.59
C VAL A 30 -9.51 11.57 -0.37
N LEU A 31 -8.78 12.68 -0.19
CA LEU A 31 -8.96 13.54 0.98
C LEU A 31 -10.36 14.19 1.01
N SER A 32 -10.88 14.61 -0.15
CA SER A 32 -12.23 15.16 -0.27
C SER A 32 -13.31 14.12 0.05
N ALA A 33 -13.14 12.88 -0.40
CA ALA A 33 -14.07 11.80 -0.07
C ALA A 33 -14.06 11.45 1.43
N LEU A 34 -12.96 11.70 2.12
CA LEU A 34 -12.81 11.47 3.56
C LEU A 34 -13.17 12.71 4.41
N ASP A 35 -13.67 13.79 3.80
CA ASP A 35 -14.15 14.94 4.57
C ASP A 35 -15.38 14.56 5.41
N GLY A 36 -15.37 15.01 6.66
CA GLY A 36 -16.43 14.72 7.64
C GLY A 36 -16.41 13.28 8.19
N ALA A 37 -15.46 12.42 7.79
CA ALA A 37 -15.27 11.12 8.41
C ALA A 37 -14.67 11.25 9.82
N ASP A 38 -15.02 10.36 10.75
CA ASP A 38 -14.52 10.34 12.12
C ASP A 38 -13.09 9.78 12.17
N LEU A 39 -12.13 10.65 11.87
CA LEU A 39 -10.72 10.31 11.74
C LEU A 39 -9.84 11.26 12.58
N VAL A 40 -8.85 10.70 13.24
CA VAL A 40 -7.75 11.48 13.81
C VAL A 40 -6.76 11.82 12.70
N ARG A 41 -6.72 13.08 12.28
CA ARG A 41 -5.82 13.55 11.24
C ARG A 41 -4.43 13.79 11.79
N VAL A 42 -3.43 13.14 11.21
CA VAL A 42 -2.03 13.17 11.65
C VAL A 42 -1.15 13.65 10.50
N THR A 43 -0.28 14.60 10.77
CA THR A 43 0.73 15.05 9.82
C THR A 43 1.81 13.98 9.68
N ALA A 44 1.98 13.42 8.48
CA ALA A 44 2.98 12.39 8.22
C ALA A 44 4.40 12.95 8.43
N PRO A 45 5.25 12.32 9.24
CA PRO A 45 6.66 12.71 9.34
C PRO A 45 7.43 12.32 8.06
N LEU A 46 8.63 12.84 7.90
CA LEU A 46 9.60 12.25 6.97
C LEU A 46 10.09 10.93 7.59
N ALA A 47 10.24 9.89 6.80
CA ALA A 47 10.93 8.67 7.23
C ALA A 47 12.38 9.01 7.64
N ALA A 48 12.86 8.37 8.69
CA ALA A 48 14.29 8.38 8.97
C ALA A 48 15.03 7.55 7.90
N GLU A 49 16.26 7.94 7.57
CA GLU A 49 17.03 7.15 6.58
C GLU A 49 17.24 5.71 7.04
N ASP A 50 17.50 5.51 8.32
CA ASP A 50 17.74 4.18 8.89
C ASP A 50 16.52 3.25 8.71
N ASP A 51 15.32 3.80 8.64
CA ASP A 51 14.12 3.01 8.37
C ASP A 51 14.06 2.55 6.90
N LEU A 52 14.41 3.43 5.96
CA LEU A 52 14.49 3.06 4.55
C LEU A 52 15.68 2.13 4.26
N LEU A 53 16.77 2.23 5.01
CA LEU A 53 17.93 1.33 4.89
C LEU A 53 17.64 -0.11 5.29
N ARG A 54 16.51 -0.38 5.92
CA ARG A 54 16.03 -1.75 6.18
C ARG A 54 15.65 -2.49 4.89
N VAL A 55 15.23 -1.75 3.86
CA VAL A 55 14.70 -2.31 2.61
C VAL A 55 15.49 -1.88 1.37
N HIS A 56 16.09 -0.69 1.39
CA HIS A 56 16.86 -0.14 0.27
C HIS A 56 18.29 0.14 0.68
N PRO A 57 19.30 -0.15 -0.16
CA PRO A 57 20.69 0.18 0.15
C PRO A 57 20.95 1.69 0.07
N ARG A 58 21.97 2.16 0.80
CA ARG A 58 22.38 3.58 0.81
C ARG A 58 22.58 4.15 -0.59
N ALA A 59 23.24 3.41 -1.45
CA ALA A 59 23.53 3.84 -2.82
C ALA A 59 22.25 4.14 -3.61
N TYR A 60 21.18 3.39 -3.37
CA TYR A 60 19.89 3.64 -4.01
C TYR A 60 19.23 4.93 -3.51
N LEU A 61 19.18 5.16 -2.19
CA LEU A 61 18.66 6.40 -1.61
C LEU A 61 19.43 7.62 -2.15
N ASP A 62 20.75 7.53 -2.23
CA ASP A 62 21.60 8.60 -2.74
C ASP A 62 21.35 8.84 -4.24
N SER A 63 21.12 7.76 -5.03
CA SER A 63 20.82 7.86 -6.45
C SER A 63 19.47 8.57 -6.72
N ILE A 64 18.43 8.26 -5.94
CA ILE A 64 17.12 8.92 -6.04
C ILE A 64 17.24 10.41 -5.72
N ARG A 65 18.01 10.77 -4.69
CA ARG A 65 18.26 12.19 -4.35
C ARG A 65 19.04 12.90 -5.44
N ALA A 66 20.09 12.27 -5.96
CA ALA A 66 20.92 12.85 -7.03
C ALA A 66 20.18 13.02 -8.36
N ALA A 67 19.20 12.17 -8.64
CA ALA A 67 18.38 12.25 -9.83
C ALA A 67 17.27 13.32 -9.74
N SER A 68 17.02 13.89 -8.54
CA SER A 68 15.98 14.92 -8.36
C SER A 68 16.33 16.18 -9.15
N PRO A 69 15.48 16.63 -10.10
CA PRO A 69 15.77 17.81 -10.91
C PRO A 69 15.53 19.10 -10.10
N ALA A 70 16.21 20.18 -10.48
CA ALA A 70 15.95 21.50 -9.91
C ALA A 70 14.63 22.10 -10.44
N GLU A 71 14.22 21.73 -11.66
CA GLU A 71 12.98 22.12 -12.31
C GLU A 71 12.53 21.05 -13.32
N GLY A 72 11.24 21.01 -13.64
CA GLY A 72 10.69 20.03 -14.58
C GLY A 72 10.68 18.61 -14.05
N TRP A 73 11.00 17.65 -14.90
CA TRP A 73 10.94 16.21 -14.59
C TRP A 73 12.21 15.47 -15.00
N ALA A 74 12.60 14.48 -14.22
CA ALA A 74 13.62 13.47 -14.56
C ALA A 74 12.96 12.08 -14.59
N ALA A 75 13.06 11.37 -15.73
CA ALA A 75 12.58 10.01 -15.86
C ALA A 75 13.57 9.03 -15.23
N LEU A 76 13.08 8.11 -14.38
CA LEU A 76 13.85 7.00 -13.85
C LEU A 76 13.63 5.73 -14.67
N ASP A 77 12.40 5.58 -15.20
CA ASP A 77 12.02 4.58 -16.18
C ASP A 77 10.99 5.21 -17.15
N PRO A 78 10.36 4.42 -18.08
CA PRO A 78 9.43 5.00 -19.06
C PRO A 78 8.21 5.72 -18.46
N ASP A 79 7.81 5.41 -17.23
CA ASP A 79 6.60 5.94 -16.60
C ASP A 79 6.80 6.48 -15.16
N THR A 80 8.01 6.42 -14.61
CA THR A 80 8.31 6.88 -13.25
C THR A 80 9.18 8.15 -13.30
N TYR A 81 8.60 9.27 -12.83
CA TYR A 81 9.20 10.60 -12.96
C TYR A 81 9.44 11.25 -11.60
N LEU A 82 10.63 11.85 -11.43
CA LEU A 82 10.93 12.77 -10.34
C LEU A 82 10.64 14.23 -10.76
N SER A 83 10.10 15.00 -9.84
CA SER A 83 10.05 16.47 -9.85
C SER A 83 10.78 17.02 -8.62
N PRO A 84 11.01 18.31 -8.47
CA PRO A 84 11.73 18.85 -7.31
C PRO A 84 11.17 18.47 -5.94
N GLY A 85 9.83 18.23 -5.84
CA GLY A 85 9.15 17.83 -4.61
C GLY A 85 9.08 16.31 -4.37
N SER A 86 9.43 15.50 -5.36
CA SER A 86 9.17 14.04 -5.33
C SER A 86 9.90 13.31 -4.20
N VAL A 87 11.16 13.68 -3.94
CA VAL A 87 11.95 13.04 -2.87
C VAL A 87 11.32 13.30 -1.49
N ALA A 88 10.91 14.53 -1.21
CA ALA A 88 10.24 14.85 0.05
C ALA A 88 8.92 14.08 0.17
N ALA A 89 8.11 14.04 -0.90
CA ALA A 89 6.86 13.29 -0.93
C ALA A 89 7.07 11.79 -0.67
N ALA A 90 8.08 11.18 -1.31
CA ALA A 90 8.41 9.77 -1.12
C ALA A 90 8.83 9.46 0.33
N PHE A 91 9.65 10.33 0.94
CA PHE A 91 9.99 10.21 2.37
C PHE A 91 8.77 10.39 3.27
N ARG A 92 7.76 11.20 2.90
CA ARG A 92 6.49 11.31 3.63
C ARG A 92 5.65 10.06 3.50
N GLY A 93 5.63 9.41 2.32
CA GLY A 93 4.92 8.15 2.11
C GLY A 93 5.41 7.05 3.05
N ALA A 94 6.71 6.78 3.04
CA ALA A 94 7.33 5.82 3.94
C ALA A 94 7.18 6.23 5.42
N GLY A 95 7.39 7.52 5.74
CA GLY A 95 7.24 8.04 7.10
C GLY A 95 5.82 7.94 7.64
N ALA A 96 4.80 8.09 6.78
CA ALA A 96 3.41 7.87 7.14
C ALA A 96 3.16 6.42 7.56
N ALA A 97 3.61 5.46 6.73
CA ALA A 97 3.43 4.04 6.98
C ALA A 97 4.12 3.59 8.29
N ILE A 98 5.34 4.05 8.52
CA ILE A 98 6.11 3.77 9.75
C ILE A 98 5.43 4.39 10.98
N ARG A 99 5.04 5.67 10.92
CA ARG A 99 4.36 6.34 12.02
C ARG A 99 3.00 5.71 12.33
N ALA A 100 2.28 5.25 11.30
CA ALA A 100 1.03 4.53 11.48
C ALA A 100 1.23 3.23 12.27
N VAL A 101 2.31 2.48 11.98
CA VAL A 101 2.71 1.31 12.78
C VAL A 101 2.96 1.71 14.22
N ASP A 102 3.76 2.76 14.48
CA ASP A 102 4.04 3.23 15.84
C ASP A 102 2.75 3.55 16.60
N MET A 103 1.81 4.26 15.96
CA MET A 103 0.54 4.66 16.58
C MET A 103 -0.32 3.44 16.96
N VAL A 104 -0.40 2.46 16.06
CA VAL A 104 -1.20 1.26 16.27
C VAL A 104 -0.56 0.36 17.34
N MET A 105 0.77 0.26 17.34
CA MET A 105 1.51 -0.51 18.35
C MET A 105 1.45 0.14 19.74
N ALA A 106 1.49 1.46 19.81
CA ALA A 106 1.36 2.20 21.07
C ALA A 106 -0.10 2.31 21.58
N GLY A 107 -1.10 1.89 20.79
CA GLY A 107 -2.52 2.07 21.13
C GLY A 107 -3.01 3.51 21.03
N GLU A 108 -2.30 4.38 20.30
CA GLU A 108 -2.74 5.75 19.99
C GLU A 108 -3.88 5.76 18.96
N ALA A 109 -3.95 4.75 18.12
CA ALA A 109 -5.02 4.48 17.18
C ALA A 109 -5.34 2.99 17.13
N ALA A 110 -6.58 2.62 16.82
CA ALA A 110 -6.97 1.22 16.61
C ALA A 110 -6.38 0.66 15.30
N ASN A 111 -6.46 1.48 14.27
CA ASN A 111 -5.95 1.23 12.93
C ASN A 111 -5.62 2.56 12.25
N ALA A 112 -5.03 2.50 11.05
CA ALA A 112 -4.64 3.71 10.34
C ALA A 112 -4.77 3.56 8.82
N PHE A 113 -5.03 4.68 8.13
CA PHE A 113 -4.93 4.82 6.69
C PHE A 113 -3.95 5.92 6.32
N CYS A 114 -2.98 5.61 5.47
CA CYS A 114 -1.98 6.53 4.96
C CYS A 114 -2.42 7.01 3.56
N ALA A 115 -2.97 8.22 3.49
CA ALA A 115 -3.32 8.88 2.24
C ALA A 115 -2.13 9.69 1.76
N THR A 116 -1.18 9.05 1.09
CA THR A 116 0.07 9.64 0.61
C THR A 116 0.33 9.29 -0.85
N ARG A 117 1.16 10.08 -1.51
CA ARG A 117 1.75 9.90 -2.84
C ARG A 117 3.23 10.28 -2.75
N PRO A 118 4.09 9.67 -3.56
CA PRO A 118 3.87 8.57 -4.53
C PRO A 118 3.52 7.23 -3.84
N PRO A 119 3.00 6.24 -4.63
CA PRO A 119 2.80 4.87 -4.15
C PRO A 119 4.14 4.16 -3.88
N GLY A 120 4.09 2.90 -3.41
CA GLY A 120 5.31 2.23 -2.98
C GLY A 120 5.48 0.77 -3.42
N HIS A 121 4.43 0.04 -3.77
CA HIS A 121 4.46 -1.41 -3.90
C HIS A 121 5.28 -1.95 -5.09
N HIS A 122 5.62 -1.10 -6.08
CA HIS A 122 6.48 -1.50 -7.19
C HIS A 122 7.96 -1.19 -6.99
N ALA A 123 8.34 -0.37 -6.00
CA ALA A 123 9.73 -0.04 -5.75
C ALA A 123 10.52 -1.27 -5.26
N GLU A 124 11.40 -1.79 -6.11
CA GLU A 124 12.30 -2.88 -5.75
C GLU A 124 13.51 -2.38 -4.97
N ARG A 125 14.35 -3.28 -4.52
CA ARG A 125 15.49 -2.98 -3.64
C ARG A 125 16.39 -1.85 -4.15
N GLU A 126 16.62 -1.79 -5.46
CA GLU A 126 17.50 -0.81 -6.12
C GLU A 126 16.87 -0.20 -7.38
N THR A 127 15.55 -0.37 -7.57
CA THR A 127 14.86 0.07 -8.80
C THR A 127 13.58 0.81 -8.45
N ALA A 128 13.52 2.08 -8.88
CA ALA A 128 12.26 2.84 -8.90
C ALA A 128 11.51 2.49 -10.19
N MET A 129 10.24 2.11 -10.07
CA MET A 129 9.39 1.74 -11.22
C MET A 129 7.91 1.82 -10.83
N GLY A 130 7.01 1.78 -11.82
CA GLY A 130 5.58 1.77 -11.57
C GLY A 130 5.12 2.94 -10.69
N PHE A 131 5.64 4.14 -10.92
CA PHE A 131 5.38 5.36 -10.16
C PHE A 131 5.95 5.36 -8.72
N CYS A 132 6.63 4.29 -8.27
CA CYS A 132 7.09 4.08 -6.91
C CYS A 132 8.60 4.36 -6.76
N PHE A 133 8.98 4.96 -5.62
CA PHE A 133 10.38 5.26 -5.31
C PHE A 133 10.91 4.44 -4.13
N PHE A 134 10.11 4.28 -3.09
CA PHE A 134 10.45 3.49 -1.90
C PHE A 134 9.31 2.54 -1.56
N GLY A 135 9.65 1.35 -1.05
CA GLY A 135 8.68 0.36 -0.59
C GLY A 135 8.06 0.77 0.75
N ASN A 136 7.02 1.61 0.70
CA ASN A 136 6.40 2.20 1.89
C ASN A 136 5.92 1.14 2.89
N VAL A 137 5.17 0.16 2.41
CA VAL A 137 4.61 -0.92 3.23
C VAL A 137 5.68 -1.89 3.68
N ALA A 138 6.66 -2.22 2.81
CA ALA A 138 7.80 -3.06 3.16
C ALA A 138 8.66 -2.43 4.27
N ALA A 139 8.96 -1.12 4.17
CA ALA A 139 9.69 -0.40 5.22
C ALA A 139 8.94 -0.42 6.57
N ALA A 140 7.61 -0.25 6.53
CA ALA A 140 6.76 -0.34 7.71
C ALA A 140 6.74 -1.76 8.31
N ALA A 141 6.74 -2.81 7.48
CA ALA A 141 6.82 -4.20 7.93
C ALA A 141 8.14 -4.48 8.65
N MET A 142 9.26 -4.10 8.03
CA MET A 142 10.59 -4.28 8.63
C MET A 142 10.76 -3.43 9.90
N HIS A 143 10.19 -2.23 9.95
CA HIS A 143 10.14 -1.42 11.17
C HIS A 143 9.35 -2.12 12.29
N ALA A 144 8.19 -2.69 11.97
CA ALA A 144 7.38 -3.44 12.94
C ALA A 144 8.14 -4.64 13.53
N LEU A 145 8.87 -5.38 12.69
CA LEU A 145 9.67 -6.53 13.11
C LEU A 145 10.87 -6.11 13.98
N ASP A 146 11.65 -5.13 13.52
CA ASP A 146 12.94 -4.83 14.10
C ASP A 146 12.87 -3.80 15.24
N HIS A 147 11.94 -2.84 15.18
CA HIS A 147 11.79 -1.80 16.21
C HIS A 147 10.78 -2.22 17.28
N HIS A 148 9.63 -2.77 16.89
CA HIS A 148 8.61 -3.24 17.84
C HIS A 148 8.78 -4.69 18.26
N GLY A 149 9.71 -5.44 17.66
CA GLY A 149 10.04 -6.82 18.04
C GLY A 149 8.96 -7.83 17.67
N LEU A 150 8.13 -7.53 16.66
CA LEU A 150 7.14 -8.49 16.18
C LEU A 150 7.83 -9.69 15.52
N SER A 151 7.16 -10.82 15.56
CA SER A 151 7.66 -12.07 14.96
C SER A 151 6.99 -12.40 13.63
N ARG A 152 5.81 -11.87 13.37
CA ARG A 152 5.03 -12.14 12.15
C ARG A 152 4.22 -10.92 11.74
N VAL A 153 4.44 -10.48 10.51
CA VAL A 153 3.70 -9.39 9.85
C VAL A 153 3.13 -9.91 8.54
N ALA A 154 1.84 -9.71 8.28
CA ALA A 154 1.26 -9.99 6.97
C ALA A 154 1.09 -8.71 6.18
N ILE A 155 1.44 -8.73 4.89
CA ILE A 155 1.16 -7.69 3.90
C ILE A 155 0.16 -8.27 2.92
N VAL A 156 -0.98 -7.61 2.74
CA VAL A 156 -1.98 -7.99 1.74
C VAL A 156 -2.15 -6.83 0.77
N ASP A 157 -1.84 -7.10 -0.49
CA ASP A 157 -1.88 -6.17 -1.60
C ASP A 157 -3.06 -6.53 -2.50
N PHE A 158 -4.00 -5.62 -2.65
CA PHE A 158 -5.14 -5.77 -3.56
C PHE A 158 -5.18 -4.71 -4.67
N ASP A 159 -4.08 -4.00 -4.88
CA ASP A 159 -3.85 -3.25 -6.12
C ASP A 159 -4.02 -4.20 -7.32
N VAL A 160 -4.46 -3.67 -8.46
CA VAL A 160 -4.67 -4.49 -9.67
C VAL A 160 -3.36 -4.99 -10.26
N HIS A 161 -2.25 -4.33 -9.94
CA HIS A 161 -0.91 -4.72 -10.37
C HIS A 161 -0.23 -5.60 -9.30
N HIS A 162 0.62 -6.52 -9.73
CA HIS A 162 1.45 -7.27 -8.81
C HIS A 162 2.41 -6.35 -8.04
N GLY A 163 2.42 -6.42 -6.71
CA GLY A 163 3.34 -5.68 -5.85
C GLY A 163 4.75 -6.27 -5.88
N ASN A 164 5.38 -6.29 -7.05
CA ASN A 164 6.71 -6.89 -7.27
C ASN A 164 7.79 -6.30 -6.39
N GLY A 165 7.73 -4.99 -6.12
CA GLY A 165 8.66 -4.32 -5.23
C GLY A 165 8.50 -4.80 -3.79
N THR A 166 7.28 -4.87 -3.29
CA THR A 166 7.02 -5.40 -1.95
C THR A 166 7.51 -6.84 -1.83
N GLN A 167 7.18 -7.72 -2.81
CA GLN A 167 7.69 -9.09 -2.82
C GLN A 167 9.22 -9.11 -2.77
N ASN A 168 9.89 -8.42 -3.68
CA ASN A 168 11.36 -8.35 -3.77
C ASN A 168 12.03 -7.90 -2.47
N LEU A 169 11.37 -7.01 -1.72
CA LEU A 169 11.92 -6.45 -0.47
C LEU A 169 11.74 -7.36 0.74
N VAL A 170 10.75 -8.27 0.73
CA VAL A 170 10.40 -9.03 1.93
C VAL A 170 10.45 -10.56 1.77
N GLU A 171 10.55 -11.11 0.56
CA GLU A 171 10.43 -12.56 0.32
C GLU A 171 11.53 -13.40 0.99
N ASP A 172 12.69 -12.81 1.27
CA ASP A 172 13.80 -13.46 1.96
C ASP A 172 13.64 -13.49 3.49
N ASP A 173 12.60 -12.80 4.07
CA ASP A 173 12.35 -12.80 5.51
C ASP A 173 11.13 -13.67 5.86
N PRO A 174 11.33 -14.85 6.49
CA PRO A 174 10.23 -15.75 6.84
C PRO A 174 9.25 -15.17 7.86
N ARG A 175 9.55 -14.02 8.48
CA ARG A 175 8.66 -13.33 9.40
C ARG A 175 7.60 -12.50 8.68
N VAL A 176 7.70 -12.35 7.35
CA VAL A 176 6.73 -11.60 6.54
C VAL A 176 5.98 -12.56 5.62
N LEU A 177 4.65 -12.55 5.71
CA LEU A 177 3.77 -13.15 4.71
C LEU A 177 3.35 -12.04 3.74
N PHE A 178 3.65 -12.20 2.46
CA PHE A 178 3.18 -11.32 1.39
C PHE A 178 2.11 -12.01 0.56
N CYS A 179 0.96 -11.36 0.39
CA CYS A 179 -0.14 -11.84 -0.46
C CYS A 179 -0.50 -10.74 -1.45
N SER A 180 -0.49 -11.04 -2.74
CA SER A 180 -0.91 -10.11 -3.81
C SER A 180 -2.00 -10.74 -4.66
N SER A 181 -3.10 -10.00 -4.88
CA SER A 181 -4.12 -10.36 -5.86
C SER A 181 -4.10 -9.33 -6.99
N HIS A 182 -3.81 -9.78 -8.20
CA HIS A 182 -3.55 -8.89 -9.33
C HIS A 182 -4.07 -9.46 -10.63
N GLN A 183 -4.25 -8.60 -11.63
CA GLN A 183 -4.61 -9.04 -12.99
C GLN A 183 -3.40 -9.65 -13.70
N MET A 184 -3.60 -10.78 -14.36
CA MET A 184 -2.62 -11.36 -15.29
C MET A 184 -3.29 -11.75 -16.62
N PRO A 185 -2.66 -11.46 -17.78
CA PRO A 185 -1.42 -10.65 -17.93
C PRO A 185 -1.66 -9.16 -17.72
N LEU A 186 -0.77 -8.49 -17.00
CA LEU A 186 -0.72 -7.04 -16.83
C LEU A 186 0.71 -6.64 -16.41
N TYR A 187 1.00 -5.32 -16.37
CA TYR A 187 2.23 -4.78 -15.75
C TYR A 187 2.33 -5.26 -14.29
N PRO A 188 3.51 -5.55 -13.74
CA PRO A 188 4.83 -5.54 -14.39
C PRO A 188 5.19 -6.85 -15.12
N GLY A 189 4.28 -7.82 -15.19
CA GLY A 189 4.50 -9.11 -15.84
C GLY A 189 5.12 -10.17 -14.91
N THR A 190 5.04 -9.97 -13.62
CA THR A 190 5.48 -10.87 -12.54
C THR A 190 4.28 -11.31 -11.69
N GLY A 191 4.50 -12.12 -10.65
CA GLY A 191 3.45 -12.58 -9.74
C GLY A 191 2.76 -13.86 -10.21
N GLU A 192 3.53 -14.78 -10.81
CA GLU A 192 3.01 -16.12 -11.16
C GLU A 192 2.58 -16.87 -9.90
N PRO A 193 1.42 -17.55 -9.89
CA PRO A 193 0.94 -18.29 -8.71
C PRO A 193 1.89 -19.39 -8.23
N ALA A 194 2.79 -19.86 -9.06
CA ALA A 194 3.81 -20.86 -8.70
C ALA A 194 5.01 -20.23 -7.94
N ASP A 195 5.14 -18.91 -7.94
CA ASP A 195 6.17 -18.22 -7.18
C ASP A 195 5.70 -18.01 -5.75
N THR A 196 6.20 -18.84 -4.84
CA THR A 196 5.85 -18.84 -3.41
C THR A 196 6.98 -18.30 -2.52
N GLY A 197 8.06 -17.78 -3.14
CA GLY A 197 9.25 -17.31 -2.44
C GLY A 197 10.06 -18.44 -1.77
N PRO A 198 11.24 -18.11 -1.23
CA PRO A 198 12.15 -19.12 -0.67
C PRO A 198 11.64 -19.79 0.63
N HIS A 199 10.68 -19.18 1.31
CA HIS A 199 10.15 -19.62 2.59
C HIS A 199 8.67 -20.04 2.54
N ASP A 200 8.07 -20.16 1.33
CA ASP A 200 6.63 -20.38 1.15
C ASP A 200 5.77 -19.30 1.85
N THR A 201 6.27 -18.07 1.88
CA THR A 201 5.60 -16.91 2.49
C THR A 201 5.11 -15.89 1.45
N VAL A 202 5.11 -16.25 0.18
CA VAL A 202 4.52 -15.46 -0.92
C VAL A 202 3.28 -16.16 -1.45
N VAL A 203 2.20 -15.40 -1.64
CA VAL A 203 0.92 -15.88 -2.20
C VAL A 203 0.52 -14.96 -3.34
N ASN A 204 0.70 -15.42 -4.56
CA ASN A 204 0.34 -14.71 -5.77
C ASN A 204 -0.98 -15.23 -6.36
N VAL A 205 -1.98 -14.36 -6.46
CA VAL A 205 -3.33 -14.69 -6.96
C VAL A 205 -3.59 -13.97 -8.26
N ALA A 206 -3.36 -14.66 -9.38
CA ALA A 206 -3.59 -14.15 -10.71
C ALA A 206 -5.09 -14.18 -11.07
N LEU A 207 -5.65 -13.03 -11.42
CA LEU A 207 -7.02 -12.88 -11.88
C LEU A 207 -7.05 -12.53 -13.37
N PRO A 208 -7.91 -13.16 -14.18
CA PRO A 208 -8.02 -12.80 -15.59
C PRO A 208 -8.68 -11.43 -15.76
N GLY A 209 -8.33 -10.70 -16.82
CA GLY A 209 -9.04 -9.49 -17.20
C GLY A 209 -10.56 -9.74 -17.30
N GLY A 210 -11.36 -8.82 -16.78
CA GLY A 210 -12.81 -8.96 -16.69
C GLY A 210 -13.32 -9.69 -15.43
N ALA A 211 -12.42 -10.16 -14.54
CA ALA A 211 -12.85 -10.76 -13.29
C ALA A 211 -13.63 -9.75 -12.43
N ASP A 212 -14.79 -10.16 -11.97
CA ASP A 212 -15.71 -9.38 -11.13
C ASP A 212 -15.46 -9.61 -9.62
N GLY A 213 -16.18 -8.87 -8.78
CA GLY A 213 -16.09 -9.00 -7.34
C GLY A 213 -16.39 -10.41 -6.82
N ARG A 214 -17.24 -11.19 -7.51
CA ARG A 214 -17.50 -12.58 -7.11
C ARG A 214 -16.27 -13.46 -7.32
N MET A 215 -15.58 -13.30 -8.47
CA MET A 215 -14.35 -14.05 -8.76
C MET A 215 -13.22 -13.63 -7.80
N PHE A 216 -13.05 -12.33 -7.57
CA PHE A 216 -12.10 -11.79 -6.61
C PHE A 216 -12.33 -12.35 -5.20
N ARG A 217 -13.55 -12.24 -4.66
CA ARG A 217 -13.86 -12.73 -3.31
C ARG A 217 -13.61 -14.23 -3.18
N ALA A 218 -14.03 -15.03 -4.16
CA ALA A 218 -13.80 -16.47 -4.15
C ALA A 218 -12.30 -16.83 -4.18
N ALA A 219 -11.48 -16.06 -4.90
CA ALA A 219 -10.04 -16.24 -4.94
C ALA A 219 -9.39 -15.85 -3.59
N MET A 220 -9.77 -14.71 -3.01
CA MET A 220 -9.29 -14.29 -1.68
C MET A 220 -9.66 -15.29 -0.59
N GLU A 221 -10.91 -15.82 -0.59
CA GLU A 221 -11.37 -16.83 0.38
C GLU A 221 -10.64 -18.17 0.25
N ARG A 222 -10.21 -18.53 -0.96
CA ARG A 222 -9.54 -19.80 -1.21
C ARG A 222 -8.04 -19.73 -0.95
N GLU A 223 -7.39 -18.65 -1.36
CA GLU A 223 -5.92 -18.58 -1.41
C GLU A 223 -5.32 -17.67 -0.33
N VAL A 224 -5.87 -16.46 -0.13
CA VAL A 224 -5.24 -15.45 0.72
C VAL A 224 -5.67 -15.56 2.18
N LEU A 225 -6.99 -15.48 2.44
CA LEU A 225 -7.48 -15.42 3.84
C LEU A 225 -7.06 -16.63 4.67
N PRO A 226 -7.07 -17.89 4.15
CA PRO A 226 -6.60 -19.03 4.93
C PRO A 226 -5.09 -18.99 5.22
N ARG A 227 -4.28 -18.40 4.32
CA ARG A 227 -2.83 -18.26 4.53
C ARG A 227 -2.53 -17.19 5.60
N VAL A 228 -3.26 -16.07 5.58
CA VAL A 228 -3.15 -15.04 6.63
C VAL A 228 -3.60 -15.58 7.98
N ASP A 229 -4.71 -16.33 8.03
CA ASP A 229 -5.21 -16.95 9.26
C ASP A 229 -4.20 -17.96 9.85
N ALA A 230 -3.67 -18.86 9.02
CA ALA A 230 -2.67 -19.85 9.43
C ALA A 230 -1.34 -19.21 9.85
N PHE A 231 -0.95 -18.10 9.24
CA PHE A 231 0.27 -17.37 9.59
C PHE A 231 0.15 -16.66 10.94
N ALA A 232 -1.07 -16.34 11.37
CA ALA A 232 -1.39 -15.70 12.65
C ALA A 232 -0.55 -14.42 12.90
N PRO A 233 -0.67 -13.38 12.04
CA PRO A 233 0.16 -12.18 12.10
C PRO A 233 -0.15 -11.33 13.34
N GLU A 234 0.86 -10.66 13.87
CA GLU A 234 0.75 -9.71 14.99
C GLU A 234 0.42 -8.28 14.50
N LEU A 235 0.50 -8.07 13.18
CA LEU A 235 0.11 -6.85 12.47
C LEU A 235 -0.26 -7.21 11.04
N ILE A 236 -1.33 -6.60 10.51
CA ILE A 236 -1.68 -6.68 9.09
C ILE A 236 -1.41 -5.31 8.45
N LEU A 237 -0.61 -5.31 7.39
CA LEU A 237 -0.39 -4.17 6.52
C LEU A 237 -1.16 -4.38 5.21
N ILE A 238 -1.71 -3.30 4.66
CA ILE A 238 -2.47 -3.35 3.40
C ILE A 238 -1.85 -2.38 2.41
N SER A 239 -1.45 -2.89 1.25
CA SER A 239 -1.26 -2.09 0.04
C SER A 239 -2.63 -1.93 -0.62
N ALA A 240 -3.23 -0.75 -0.45
CA ALA A 240 -4.59 -0.45 -0.85
C ALA A 240 -4.59 0.32 -2.18
N GLY A 241 -4.50 -0.41 -3.29
CA GLY A 241 -4.79 0.11 -4.61
C GLY A 241 -6.28 -0.01 -4.94
N PHE A 242 -6.81 0.96 -5.64
CA PHE A 242 -8.22 0.98 -6.03
C PHE A 242 -8.41 0.95 -7.55
N ASP A 243 -7.36 0.65 -8.30
CA ASP A 243 -7.30 0.49 -9.75
C ASP A 243 -7.87 -0.84 -10.28
N ALA A 244 -8.21 -1.77 -9.38
CA ALA A 244 -9.04 -2.93 -9.71
C ALA A 244 -10.52 -2.56 -9.93
N HIS A 245 -10.92 -1.29 -9.72
CA HIS A 245 -12.28 -0.82 -9.93
C HIS A 245 -12.69 -0.88 -11.39
N ALA A 246 -13.98 -1.18 -11.66
CA ALA A 246 -14.53 -1.34 -13.01
C ALA A 246 -14.41 -0.09 -13.89
N ASP A 247 -14.29 1.10 -13.30
CA ASP A 247 -14.15 2.38 -14.00
C ASP A 247 -12.66 2.79 -14.20
N ASP A 248 -11.70 2.03 -13.67
CA ASP A 248 -10.29 2.40 -13.77
C ASP A 248 -9.76 2.24 -15.20
N PRO A 249 -9.01 3.24 -15.73
CA PRO A 249 -8.55 3.23 -17.11
C PRO A 249 -7.33 2.33 -17.36
N LEU A 250 -6.59 1.88 -16.32
CA LEU A 250 -5.31 1.19 -16.50
C LEU A 250 -5.42 -0.34 -16.48
N ALA A 251 -6.56 -0.88 -16.06
CA ALA A 251 -6.74 -2.33 -15.93
C ALA A 251 -8.13 -2.79 -16.38
N GLY A 252 -8.35 -4.10 -16.32
CA GLY A 252 -9.58 -4.70 -16.82
C GLY A 252 -10.37 -5.48 -15.77
N LEU A 253 -10.01 -5.43 -14.47
CA LEU A 253 -10.84 -5.99 -13.42
C LEU A 253 -12.13 -5.16 -13.25
N ARG A 254 -13.12 -5.73 -12.60
CA ARG A 254 -14.46 -5.14 -12.49
C ARG A 254 -14.95 -5.15 -11.05
N LEU A 255 -14.08 -4.73 -10.11
CA LEU A 255 -14.46 -4.56 -8.72
C LEU A 255 -15.27 -3.28 -8.52
N THR A 256 -15.96 -3.23 -7.41
CA THR A 256 -16.74 -2.09 -6.94
C THR A 256 -16.32 -1.72 -5.52
N GLU A 257 -16.78 -0.59 -5.03
CA GLU A 257 -16.57 -0.14 -3.64
C GLU A 257 -16.94 -1.22 -2.61
N ALA A 258 -17.99 -2.00 -2.91
CA ALA A 258 -18.42 -3.10 -2.04
C ALA A 258 -17.41 -4.24 -1.94
N ASP A 259 -16.55 -4.43 -2.94
CA ASP A 259 -15.51 -5.45 -2.92
C ASP A 259 -14.31 -5.02 -2.09
N PHE A 260 -13.92 -3.74 -2.19
CA PHE A 260 -12.88 -3.15 -1.32
C PHE A 260 -13.33 -3.10 0.14
N ALA A 261 -14.57 -2.71 0.42
CA ALA A 261 -15.14 -2.77 1.77
C ALA A 261 -15.15 -4.20 2.32
N TRP A 262 -15.52 -5.19 1.48
CA TRP A 262 -15.57 -6.59 1.89
C TRP A 262 -14.18 -7.12 2.27
N ILE A 263 -13.16 -6.93 1.42
CA ILE A 263 -11.82 -7.43 1.73
C ILE A 263 -11.23 -6.74 2.97
N THR A 264 -11.46 -5.44 3.11
CA THR A 264 -11.05 -4.70 4.30
C THR A 264 -11.67 -5.28 5.56
N GLY A 265 -12.97 -5.58 5.53
CA GLY A 265 -13.67 -6.20 6.66
C GLY A 265 -13.09 -7.57 7.02
N ARG A 266 -12.80 -8.41 6.01
CA ARG A 266 -12.19 -9.75 6.22
C ARG A 266 -10.79 -9.64 6.85
N LEU A 267 -9.97 -8.70 6.40
CA LEU A 267 -8.64 -8.47 6.97
C LEU A 267 -8.73 -7.93 8.41
N CYS A 268 -9.68 -7.05 8.69
CA CYS A 268 -9.94 -6.58 10.05
C CYS A 268 -10.44 -7.71 10.98
N ASP A 269 -11.26 -8.65 10.46
CA ASP A 269 -11.68 -9.85 11.23
C ASP A 269 -10.47 -10.71 11.62
N LEU A 270 -9.53 -10.94 10.68
CA LEU A 270 -8.29 -11.67 10.96
C LEU A 270 -7.37 -10.90 11.93
N ALA A 271 -7.25 -9.58 11.75
CA ALA A 271 -6.51 -8.76 12.70
C ALA A 271 -7.11 -8.82 14.11
N THR A 272 -8.43 -8.81 14.23
CA THR A 272 -9.10 -8.98 15.52
C THR A 272 -8.77 -10.33 16.17
N ALA A 273 -8.74 -11.40 15.37
CA ALA A 273 -8.45 -12.75 15.85
C ALA A 273 -6.99 -12.92 16.32
N HIS A 274 -6.03 -12.29 15.67
CA HIS A 274 -4.60 -12.58 15.86
C HIS A 274 -3.78 -11.43 16.46
N SER A 275 -4.15 -10.16 16.18
CA SER A 275 -3.34 -8.98 16.53
C SER A 275 -4.06 -7.94 17.39
N GLY A 276 -5.25 -8.25 17.92
CA GLY A 276 -6.04 -7.28 18.66
C GLY A 276 -6.56 -6.11 17.79
N GLY A 277 -6.79 -6.38 16.49
CA GLY A 277 -7.35 -5.42 15.54
C GLY A 277 -6.33 -4.51 14.87
N LYS A 278 -5.03 -4.78 15.00
CA LYS A 278 -3.97 -3.91 14.43
C LYS A 278 -3.89 -4.01 12.91
N VAL A 279 -4.28 -2.92 12.24
CA VAL A 279 -4.24 -2.79 10.78
C VAL A 279 -3.66 -1.42 10.41
N VAL A 280 -2.72 -1.40 9.47
CA VAL A 280 -2.24 -0.18 8.81
C VAL A 280 -2.42 -0.35 7.31
N SER A 281 -3.07 0.60 6.66
CA SER A 281 -3.32 0.59 5.23
C SER A 281 -2.66 1.78 4.54
N CYS A 282 -2.04 1.56 3.39
CA CYS A 282 -1.37 2.57 2.60
C CYS A 282 -2.00 2.66 1.20
N LEU A 283 -2.28 3.86 0.74
CA LEU A 283 -2.77 4.13 -0.61
C LEU A 283 -1.70 3.75 -1.64
N GLU A 284 -2.10 2.96 -2.64
CA GLU A 284 -1.30 2.64 -3.82
C GLU A 284 -1.97 3.20 -5.09
N GLY A 285 -2.41 2.36 -6.02
CA GLY A 285 -3.04 2.76 -7.27
C GLY A 285 -4.50 3.23 -7.16
N GLY A 286 -5.08 3.51 -8.31
CA GLY A 286 -6.42 4.05 -8.51
C GLY A 286 -6.38 5.37 -9.29
N TYR A 287 -6.88 5.36 -10.54
CA TYR A 287 -6.61 6.42 -11.52
C TYR A 287 -7.87 7.05 -12.11
N ASP A 288 -9.04 6.43 -11.97
CA ASP A 288 -10.31 7.15 -12.06
C ASP A 288 -10.56 7.88 -10.74
N LEU A 289 -10.59 9.22 -10.78
CA LEU A 289 -10.64 10.04 -9.56
C LEU A 289 -11.92 9.86 -8.74
N GLU A 290 -13.05 9.66 -9.41
CA GLU A 290 -14.33 9.48 -8.73
C GLU A 290 -14.42 8.09 -8.09
N ALA A 291 -14.04 7.05 -8.83
CA ALA A 291 -13.98 5.68 -8.32
C ALA A 291 -12.97 5.55 -7.18
N LEU A 292 -11.78 6.17 -7.31
CA LEU A 292 -10.76 6.22 -6.26
C LEU A 292 -11.32 6.83 -4.98
N GLY A 293 -11.97 8.00 -5.06
CA GLY A 293 -12.56 8.66 -3.90
C GLY A 293 -13.63 7.79 -3.22
N ARG A 294 -14.57 7.22 -4.01
CA ARG A 294 -15.64 6.34 -3.48
C ARG A 294 -15.07 5.07 -2.86
N SER A 295 -14.09 4.44 -3.50
CA SER A 295 -13.48 3.19 -3.02
C SER A 295 -12.65 3.40 -1.77
N ALA A 296 -11.83 4.46 -1.72
CA ALA A 296 -11.08 4.84 -0.52
C ALA A 296 -12.03 5.15 0.65
N ARG A 297 -13.14 5.84 0.39
CA ARG A 297 -14.17 6.10 1.40
C ARG A 297 -14.77 4.81 1.93
N ALA A 298 -15.18 3.88 1.08
CA ALA A 298 -15.76 2.60 1.48
C ALA A 298 -14.77 1.75 2.30
N HIS A 299 -13.48 1.75 1.92
CA HIS A 299 -12.40 1.11 2.65
C HIS A 299 -12.22 1.71 4.05
N VAL A 300 -12.12 3.04 4.13
CA VAL A 300 -11.88 3.75 5.40
C VAL A 300 -13.08 3.69 6.32
N ASP A 301 -14.32 3.71 5.81
CA ASP A 301 -15.52 3.54 6.62
C ASP A 301 -15.51 2.20 7.38
N VAL A 302 -15.03 1.13 6.75
CA VAL A 302 -14.83 -0.18 7.42
C VAL A 302 -13.76 -0.09 8.51
N LEU A 303 -12.63 0.59 8.25
CA LEU A 303 -11.60 0.80 9.28
C LEU A 303 -12.15 1.57 10.49
N ILE A 304 -12.96 2.61 10.26
CA ILE A 304 -13.62 3.39 11.33
C ILE A 304 -14.58 2.49 12.13
N GLU A 305 -15.44 1.75 11.46
CA GLU A 305 -16.40 0.83 12.08
C GLU A 305 -15.68 -0.17 13.00
N ARG A 306 -14.60 -0.78 12.51
CA ARG A 306 -13.80 -1.77 13.25
C ARG A 306 -12.93 -1.12 14.34
N GLY A 307 -12.53 0.14 14.18
CA GLY A 307 -11.76 0.88 15.19
C GLY A 307 -12.60 1.29 16.41
N THR A 308 -13.91 1.44 16.27
CA THR A 308 -14.82 1.84 17.35
C THR A 308 -15.38 0.68 18.16
N GLY A 309 -15.30 -0.55 17.66
CA GLY A 309 -15.91 -1.76 18.25
C GLY A 309 -15.03 -2.53 19.23
N GLY A 310 -13.88 -1.99 19.67
CA GLY A 310 -12.96 -2.60 20.62
C GLY A 310 -13.04 -2.01 22.02
#